data_f8a72a45c7c3359eea806aaa2e0b61bc
#
_entry.id   f8a72a45c7c3359eea806aaa2e0b61bc
#
_cell.length_a   1.000
_cell.length_b   1.000
_cell.length_c   1.000
_cell.angle_alpha   90.00
_cell.angle_beta   90.00
_cell.angle_gamma   90.00
#
_symmetry.space_group_name_H-M   'P 1'
#
loop_
_entity.id
_entity.type
_entity.pdbx_description
1 polymer ?
#
loop_
_entity_poly.entity_id
_entity_poly.type
_entity_poly.pdbx_seq_one_letter_code
_entity_poly.pdbx_strand_id
1 'polypeptide(L)'
;MEKIKQIIKKIPILSDIAKPIYRHFLGRKLNPTYWISEIVRKPNAMVVQIGSNDGFHGDPINVLLKKNSSWKCLLVEPVPYLFERLRQNYGNSARFKFVNAAINDGETAKFYWVDQSAKQHIPDLPWWYDQLGSFNRDHIKSKFNGVLEPYIVSRDIQGIRLPDLLTREGIEHIDVLHIDTEGYDWKILSQLDLRKFNPTIILYEHIHLPIQEKQASIQFLKERYLLYYLGQDIMAINKRAYKAELLTLYTLRCKE
;
A
#
# COMPACT_ATOMS: atom_id res chain seq x y z
N MET A 1 14.87 0.75 23.54
CA MET A 1 14.62 -0.56 22.89
C MET A 1 15.85 -1.47 22.86
N GLU A 2 17.04 -0.94 22.58
CA GLU A 2 18.30 -1.71 22.56
C GLU A 2 18.63 -2.37 23.91
N LYS A 3 18.44 -1.65 25.04
CA LYS A 3 18.66 -2.20 26.39
C LYS A 3 17.74 -3.37 26.73
N ILE A 4 16.48 -3.34 26.27
CA ILE A 4 15.52 -4.45 26.49
C ILE A 4 15.90 -5.67 25.65
N LYS A 5 16.37 -5.47 24.42
CA LYS A 5 16.89 -6.57 23.58
C LYS A 5 18.14 -7.25 24.20
N GLN A 6 18.99 -6.48 24.85
CA GLN A 6 20.17 -7.02 25.54
C GLN A 6 19.81 -7.80 26.81
N ILE A 7 18.79 -7.39 27.54
CA ILE A 7 18.31 -8.10 28.75
C ILE A 7 17.66 -9.43 28.36
N ILE A 8 16.81 -9.43 27.31
CA ILE A 8 16.13 -10.66 26.81
C ILE A 8 17.14 -11.69 26.28
N LYS A 9 18.28 -11.25 25.70
CA LYS A 9 19.34 -12.16 25.23
C LYS A 9 20.11 -12.87 26.35
N LYS A 10 20.09 -12.33 27.57
CA LYS A 10 20.88 -12.84 28.71
C LYS A 10 20.19 -13.89 29.56
N ILE A 11 18.90 -14.14 29.37
CA ILE A 11 18.12 -15.10 30.17
C ILE A 11 17.43 -16.10 29.23
N PRO A 12 17.98 -17.32 29.02
CA PRO A 12 17.49 -18.29 28.02
C PRO A 12 16.01 -18.63 28.17
N ILE A 13 15.52 -18.87 29.39
CA ILE A 13 14.14 -19.27 29.65
C ILE A 13 13.14 -18.14 29.39
N LEU A 14 13.49 -16.88 29.67
CA LEU A 14 12.67 -15.72 29.33
C LEU A 14 12.62 -15.46 27.81
N SER A 15 13.66 -15.90 27.08
CA SER A 15 13.72 -15.68 25.64
C SER A 15 12.65 -16.45 24.87
N ASP A 16 12.28 -17.63 25.31
CA ASP A 16 11.36 -18.50 24.57
C ASP A 16 9.88 -18.12 24.79
N ILE A 17 9.58 -17.49 25.93
CA ILE A 17 8.24 -16.95 26.23
C ILE A 17 8.13 -15.48 25.78
N ALA A 18 9.15 -14.68 26.01
CA ALA A 18 9.13 -13.24 25.68
C ALA A 18 9.29 -12.96 24.19
N LYS A 19 10.01 -13.79 23.43
CA LYS A 19 10.16 -13.63 21.97
C LYS A 19 8.84 -13.75 21.21
N PRO A 20 7.98 -14.77 21.45
CA PRO A 20 6.68 -14.85 20.79
C PRO A 20 5.76 -13.68 21.18
N ILE A 21 5.75 -13.29 22.47
CA ILE A 21 4.95 -12.15 22.96
C ILE A 21 5.46 -10.85 22.35
N TYR A 22 6.77 -10.62 22.33
CA TYR A 22 7.38 -9.45 21.71
C TYR A 22 7.16 -9.40 20.20
N ARG A 23 7.32 -10.55 19.49
CA ARG A 23 7.01 -10.67 18.06
C ARG A 23 5.54 -10.42 17.78
N HIS A 24 4.64 -10.93 18.62
CA HIS A 24 3.19 -10.70 18.48
C HIS A 24 2.84 -9.21 18.69
N PHE A 25 3.42 -8.57 19.71
CA PHE A 25 3.23 -7.13 19.97
C PHE A 25 3.84 -6.26 18.87
N LEU A 26 5.05 -6.58 18.41
CA LEU A 26 5.70 -5.84 17.33
C LEU A 26 4.99 -6.07 15.99
N GLY A 27 4.55 -7.31 15.73
CA GLY A 27 3.78 -7.65 14.55
C GLY A 27 2.46 -6.87 14.45
N ARG A 28 1.75 -6.71 15.58
CA ARG A 28 0.54 -5.85 15.61
C ARG A 28 0.88 -4.38 15.38
N LYS A 29 1.95 -3.86 16.00
CA LYS A 29 2.37 -2.46 15.84
C LYS A 29 2.77 -2.11 14.41
N LEU A 30 3.32 -3.05 13.66
CA LEU A 30 3.75 -2.85 12.28
C LEU A 30 2.70 -3.30 11.25
N ASN A 31 1.53 -3.75 11.68
CA ASN A 31 0.50 -4.26 10.78
C ASN A 31 -0.49 -3.15 10.41
N PRO A 32 -0.48 -2.65 9.17
CA PRO A 32 -1.40 -1.60 8.73
C PRO A 32 -2.87 -2.05 8.81
N THR A 33 -3.19 -3.30 8.48
CA THR A 33 -4.55 -3.87 8.58
C THR A 33 -5.12 -3.72 9.99
N TYR A 34 -4.30 -4.01 11.02
CA TYR A 34 -4.71 -3.84 12.41
C TYR A 34 -5.10 -2.38 12.71
N TRP A 35 -4.25 -1.43 12.35
CA TRP A 35 -4.49 -0.01 12.66
C TRP A 35 -5.63 0.58 11.85
N ILE A 36 -5.79 0.22 10.59
CA ILE A 36 -6.93 0.65 9.79
C ILE A 36 -8.23 0.17 10.46
N SER A 37 -8.28 -1.10 10.90
CA SER A 37 -9.44 -1.67 11.58
C SER A 37 -9.76 -0.98 12.93
N GLU A 38 -8.72 -0.56 13.68
CA GLU A 38 -8.90 0.14 14.96
C GLU A 38 -9.34 1.59 14.81
N ILE A 39 -8.93 2.25 13.74
CA ILE A 39 -9.19 3.68 13.53
C ILE A 39 -10.47 3.91 12.72
N VAL A 40 -10.68 3.13 11.66
CA VAL A 40 -11.83 3.29 10.77
C VAL A 40 -12.99 2.40 11.26
N ARG A 41 -13.59 2.80 12.38
CA ARG A 41 -14.71 2.07 13.02
C ARG A 41 -16.05 2.65 12.57
N LYS A 42 -16.33 2.62 11.26
CA LYS A 42 -17.61 3.09 10.73
C LYS A 42 -18.16 2.12 9.70
N PRO A 43 -19.49 1.98 9.59
CA PRO A 43 -20.10 1.28 8.46
C PRO A 43 -19.88 2.08 7.16
N ASN A 44 -19.97 1.39 6.02
CA ASN A 44 -19.92 2.00 4.68
C ASN A 44 -18.66 2.85 4.40
N ALA A 45 -17.51 2.47 4.97
CA ALA A 45 -16.27 3.15 4.66
C ALA A 45 -15.94 3.00 3.16
N MET A 46 -15.43 4.08 2.57
CA MET A 46 -14.94 4.11 1.19
C MET A 46 -13.43 3.97 1.16
N VAL A 47 -12.96 2.89 0.56
CA VAL A 47 -11.55 2.62 0.33
C VAL A 47 -11.21 2.93 -1.13
N VAL A 48 -10.06 3.56 -1.36
CA VAL A 48 -9.46 3.70 -2.69
C VAL A 48 -8.09 3.04 -2.61
N GLN A 49 -7.85 2.05 -3.47
CA GLN A 49 -6.59 1.32 -3.54
C GLN A 49 -5.99 1.43 -4.93
N ILE A 50 -4.79 1.99 -5.01
CA ILE A 50 -4.01 2.18 -6.24
C ILE A 50 -2.81 1.25 -6.19
N GLY A 51 -2.65 0.38 -7.20
CA GLY A 51 -1.73 -0.74 -7.16
C GLY A 51 -2.34 -1.91 -6.37
N SER A 52 -3.49 -2.39 -6.85
CA SER A 52 -4.23 -3.44 -6.12
C SER A 52 -3.68 -4.84 -6.36
N ASN A 53 -2.77 -5.00 -7.31
CA ASN A 53 -2.21 -6.29 -7.71
C ASN A 53 -3.32 -7.35 -7.93
N ASP A 54 -3.16 -8.54 -7.38
CA ASP A 54 -4.19 -9.57 -7.42
C ASP A 54 -5.27 -9.42 -6.31
N GLY A 55 -5.11 -8.43 -5.42
CA GLY A 55 -6.04 -8.15 -4.31
C GLY A 55 -6.09 -9.23 -3.23
N PHE A 56 -5.06 -10.08 -3.13
CA PHE A 56 -5.02 -11.17 -2.17
C PHE A 56 -3.65 -11.32 -1.49
N HIS A 57 -2.59 -11.52 -2.28
CA HIS A 57 -1.26 -11.74 -1.74
C HIS A 57 -0.62 -10.43 -1.29
N GLY A 58 -0.23 -10.36 0.00
CA GLY A 58 0.41 -9.17 0.57
C GLY A 58 -0.52 -7.98 0.80
N ASP A 59 -1.78 -8.06 0.40
CA ASP A 59 -2.72 -6.93 0.43
C ASP A 59 -3.26 -6.65 1.85
N PRO A 60 -2.94 -5.49 2.47
CA PRO A 60 -3.42 -5.13 3.78
C PRO A 60 -4.94 -4.81 3.82
N ILE A 61 -5.54 -4.53 2.66
CA ILE A 61 -6.94 -4.10 2.53
C ILE A 61 -7.90 -5.30 2.39
N ASN A 62 -7.45 -6.39 1.77
CA ASN A 62 -8.28 -7.57 1.49
C ASN A 62 -9.00 -8.10 2.75
N VAL A 63 -8.27 -8.31 3.84
CA VAL A 63 -8.83 -8.82 5.10
C VAL A 63 -9.89 -7.87 5.66
N LEU A 64 -9.69 -6.56 5.53
CA LEU A 64 -10.64 -5.54 5.98
C LEU A 64 -11.92 -5.57 5.19
N LEU A 65 -11.82 -5.67 3.87
CA LEU A 65 -12.99 -5.73 2.97
C LEU A 65 -13.79 -7.03 3.15
N LYS A 66 -13.10 -8.14 3.49
CA LYS A 66 -13.78 -9.41 3.82
C LYS A 66 -14.52 -9.35 5.16
N LYS A 67 -13.93 -8.69 6.17
CA LYS A 67 -14.54 -8.54 7.50
C LYS A 67 -15.69 -7.54 7.53
N ASN A 68 -15.62 -6.49 6.70
CA ASN A 68 -16.58 -5.38 6.70
C ASN A 68 -17.40 -5.41 5.41
N SER A 69 -18.50 -6.18 5.41
CA SER A 69 -19.34 -6.40 4.22
C SER A 69 -20.01 -5.12 3.68
N SER A 70 -20.12 -4.07 4.49
CA SER A 70 -20.66 -2.77 4.10
C SER A 70 -19.64 -1.80 3.51
N TRP A 71 -18.35 -2.09 3.62
CA TRP A 71 -17.29 -1.25 3.05
C TRP A 71 -17.29 -1.35 1.53
N LYS A 72 -17.06 -0.22 0.88
CA LYS A 72 -16.92 -0.11 -0.59
C LYS A 72 -15.46 0.11 -0.94
N CYS A 73 -15.05 -0.35 -2.12
CA CYS A 73 -13.68 -0.14 -2.58
C CYS A 73 -13.63 0.15 -4.08
N LEU A 74 -12.81 1.15 -4.45
CA LEU A 74 -12.28 1.35 -5.79
C LEU A 74 -10.89 0.70 -5.85
N LEU A 75 -10.73 -0.29 -6.72
CA LEU A 75 -9.53 -1.10 -6.89
C LEU A 75 -8.93 -0.82 -8.27
N VAL A 76 -7.68 -0.35 -8.29
CA VAL A 76 -7.00 0.09 -9.52
C VAL A 76 -5.74 -0.72 -9.72
N GLU A 77 -5.64 -1.41 -10.87
CA GLU A 77 -4.51 -2.25 -11.22
C GLU A 77 -4.21 -2.16 -12.73
N PRO A 78 -3.00 -1.72 -13.14
CA PRO A 78 -2.66 -1.57 -14.54
C PRO A 78 -2.29 -2.88 -15.26
N VAL A 79 -1.72 -3.86 -14.58
CA VAL A 79 -1.26 -5.12 -15.19
C VAL A 79 -2.45 -6.01 -15.55
N PRO A 80 -2.69 -6.35 -16.84
CA PRO A 80 -3.95 -6.96 -17.25
C PRO A 80 -4.25 -8.29 -16.56
N TYR A 81 -3.28 -9.20 -16.44
CA TYR A 81 -3.53 -10.51 -15.83
C TYR A 81 -3.68 -10.44 -14.30
N LEU A 82 -3.03 -9.47 -13.64
CA LEU A 82 -3.26 -9.21 -12.21
C LEU A 82 -4.63 -8.61 -12.00
N PHE A 83 -5.06 -7.70 -12.87
CA PHE A 83 -6.40 -7.15 -12.84
C PHE A 83 -7.49 -8.23 -12.99
N GLU A 84 -7.31 -9.21 -13.86
CA GLU A 84 -8.24 -10.33 -13.98
C GLU A 84 -8.25 -11.21 -12.72
N ARG A 85 -7.10 -11.48 -12.11
CA ARG A 85 -7.02 -12.17 -10.81
C ARG A 85 -7.68 -11.37 -9.70
N LEU A 86 -7.47 -10.05 -9.67
CA LEU A 86 -8.11 -9.13 -8.73
C LEU A 86 -9.65 -9.25 -8.79
N ARG A 87 -10.21 -9.21 -10.00
CA ARG A 87 -11.66 -9.37 -10.20
C ARG A 87 -12.16 -10.74 -9.73
N GLN A 88 -11.41 -11.80 -10.00
CA GLN A 88 -11.75 -13.16 -9.56
C GLN A 88 -11.73 -13.27 -8.02
N ASN A 89 -10.71 -12.70 -7.36
CA ASN A 89 -10.54 -12.78 -5.92
C ASN A 89 -11.61 -12.01 -5.12
N TYR A 90 -12.13 -10.92 -5.67
CA TYR A 90 -13.20 -10.14 -5.02
C TYR A 90 -14.60 -10.49 -5.51
N GLY A 91 -14.73 -11.12 -6.67
CA GLY A 91 -16.02 -11.52 -7.26
C GLY A 91 -16.88 -10.32 -7.70
N ASN A 92 -18.12 -10.63 -8.07
CA ASN A 92 -19.05 -9.67 -8.66
C ASN A 92 -19.96 -9.05 -7.57
N SER A 93 -19.42 -8.10 -6.81
CA SER A 93 -20.21 -7.39 -5.79
C SER A 93 -20.30 -5.90 -6.14
N ALA A 94 -21.49 -5.31 -6.08
CA ALA A 94 -21.73 -3.90 -6.35
C ALA A 94 -20.96 -2.93 -5.43
N ARG A 95 -20.37 -3.43 -4.34
CA ARG A 95 -19.51 -2.64 -3.44
C ARG A 95 -18.09 -2.45 -3.95
N PHE A 96 -17.70 -3.18 -4.99
CA PHE A 96 -16.38 -3.09 -5.60
C PHE A 96 -16.46 -2.48 -7.00
N LYS A 97 -15.60 -1.49 -7.23
CA LYS A 97 -15.34 -0.92 -8.54
C LYS A 97 -13.92 -1.32 -8.94
N PHE A 98 -13.76 -1.82 -10.15
CA PHE A 98 -12.47 -2.26 -10.68
C PHE A 98 -12.08 -1.41 -11.87
N VAL A 99 -10.85 -0.92 -11.89
CA VAL A 99 -10.32 -0.09 -12.97
C VAL A 99 -8.97 -0.63 -13.41
N ASN A 100 -8.89 -1.08 -14.68
CA ASN A 100 -7.62 -1.45 -15.29
C ASN A 100 -6.97 -0.19 -15.88
N ALA A 101 -6.17 0.50 -15.08
CA ALA A 101 -5.48 1.72 -15.46
C ALA A 101 -4.23 1.95 -14.62
N ALA A 102 -3.28 2.70 -15.13
CA ALA A 102 -2.20 3.27 -14.37
C ALA A 102 -2.49 4.73 -14.04
N ILE A 103 -2.16 5.14 -12.82
CA ILE A 103 -2.30 6.52 -12.38
C ILE A 103 -0.98 7.25 -12.65
N ASN A 104 -1.07 8.33 -13.44
CA ASN A 104 0.02 9.26 -13.70
C ASN A 104 -0.52 10.70 -13.86
N ASP A 105 0.15 11.54 -14.61
CA ASP A 105 -0.26 12.92 -14.93
C ASP A 105 -1.24 13.04 -16.11
N GLY A 106 -1.78 11.93 -16.60
CA GLY A 106 -2.74 11.86 -17.71
C GLY A 106 -2.08 11.60 -19.07
N GLU A 107 -0.77 11.46 -19.11
CA GLU A 107 -0.03 11.25 -20.35
C GLU A 107 0.07 9.77 -20.74
N THR A 108 0.23 9.51 -22.04
CA THR A 108 0.59 8.18 -22.53
C THR A 108 2.04 7.88 -22.15
N ALA A 109 2.26 6.80 -21.43
CA ALA A 109 3.59 6.40 -20.98
C ALA A 109 3.78 4.88 -21.10
N LYS A 110 5.04 4.48 -21.27
CA LYS A 110 5.41 3.08 -21.26
C LYS A 110 5.36 2.52 -19.85
N PHE A 111 4.55 1.49 -19.67
CA PHE A 111 4.42 0.77 -18.40
C PHE A 111 4.98 -0.64 -18.56
N TYR A 112 5.74 -1.09 -17.58
CA TYR A 112 6.48 -2.34 -17.58
C TYR A 112 5.95 -3.27 -16.49
N TRP A 113 5.97 -4.58 -16.76
CA TRP A 113 5.65 -5.61 -15.76
C TRP A 113 6.35 -6.92 -16.10
N VAL A 114 6.34 -7.88 -15.19
CA VAL A 114 6.88 -9.21 -15.42
C VAL A 114 5.82 -10.09 -16.08
N ASP A 115 6.15 -10.73 -17.18
CA ASP A 115 5.27 -11.72 -17.81
C ASP A 115 5.07 -12.93 -16.89
N GLN A 116 3.83 -13.42 -16.80
CA GLN A 116 3.49 -14.54 -15.92
C GLN A 116 4.23 -15.84 -16.27
N SER A 117 4.76 -15.99 -17.52
CA SER A 117 5.57 -17.13 -17.92
C SER A 117 6.91 -17.22 -17.16
N ALA A 118 7.39 -16.13 -16.55
CA ALA A 118 8.62 -16.15 -15.75
C ALA A 118 8.62 -17.26 -14.71
N LYS A 119 7.48 -17.48 -14.03
CA LYS A 119 7.34 -18.53 -12.99
C LYS A 119 7.45 -19.95 -13.56
N GLN A 120 7.10 -20.16 -14.82
CA GLN A 120 7.23 -21.46 -15.50
C GLN A 120 8.69 -21.81 -15.78
N HIS A 121 9.51 -20.80 -16.12
CA HIS A 121 10.93 -20.97 -16.43
C HIS A 121 11.82 -20.88 -15.18
N ILE A 122 11.36 -20.17 -14.14
CA ILE A 122 12.09 -19.96 -12.88
C ILE A 122 11.15 -20.34 -11.71
N PRO A 123 11.02 -21.64 -11.39
CA PRO A 123 10.06 -22.11 -10.38
C PRO A 123 10.29 -21.55 -8.98
N ASP A 124 11.55 -21.19 -8.64
CA ASP A 124 11.93 -20.69 -7.30
C ASP A 124 11.66 -19.19 -7.09
N LEU A 125 11.08 -18.48 -8.07
CA LEU A 125 10.67 -17.09 -7.85
C LEU A 125 9.69 -17.00 -6.67
N PRO A 126 9.84 -16.00 -5.79
CA PRO A 126 8.90 -15.79 -4.69
C PRO A 126 7.51 -15.44 -5.22
N TRP A 127 6.48 -15.57 -4.39
CA TRP A 127 5.10 -15.31 -4.78
C TRP A 127 4.84 -13.88 -5.29
N TRP A 128 5.65 -12.91 -4.87
CA TRP A 128 5.51 -11.49 -5.22
C TRP A 128 6.27 -11.07 -6.49
N TYR A 129 6.89 -12.00 -7.22
CA TYR A 129 7.71 -11.70 -8.40
C TYR A 129 6.99 -10.93 -9.49
N ASP A 130 5.68 -11.07 -9.58
CA ASP A 130 4.82 -10.46 -10.60
C ASP A 130 4.14 -9.17 -10.12
N GLN A 131 4.34 -8.77 -8.87
CA GLN A 131 3.77 -7.54 -8.30
C GLN A 131 4.64 -6.30 -8.53
N LEU A 132 5.54 -6.33 -9.48
CA LEU A 132 6.57 -5.32 -9.75
C LEU A 132 6.19 -4.36 -10.90
N GLY A 133 4.90 -4.15 -11.17
CA GLY A 133 4.46 -3.24 -12.23
C GLY A 133 4.91 -1.80 -12.00
N SER A 134 5.60 -1.17 -12.98
CA SER A 134 6.18 0.16 -12.81
C SER A 134 6.33 0.93 -14.12
N PHE A 135 6.34 2.27 -14.06
CA PHE A 135 6.79 3.13 -15.16
C PHE A 135 8.32 3.10 -15.35
N ASN A 136 9.05 2.55 -14.38
CA ASN A 136 10.50 2.44 -14.42
C ASN A 136 10.94 0.98 -14.66
N ARG A 137 11.43 0.69 -15.88
CA ARG A 137 11.95 -0.63 -16.25
C ARG A 137 13.10 -1.09 -15.36
N ASP A 138 13.98 -0.15 -14.97
CA ASP A 138 15.18 -0.49 -14.21
C ASP A 138 14.82 -0.88 -12.76
N HIS A 139 13.69 -0.41 -12.24
CA HIS A 139 13.16 -0.87 -10.97
C HIS A 139 12.95 -2.40 -11.01
N ILE A 140 12.24 -2.91 -12.01
CA ILE A 140 11.98 -4.35 -12.17
C ILE A 140 13.29 -5.09 -12.44
N LYS A 141 14.14 -4.56 -13.34
CA LYS A 141 15.43 -5.16 -13.69
C LYS A 141 16.36 -5.32 -12.49
N SER A 142 16.33 -4.38 -11.53
CA SER A 142 17.18 -4.44 -10.33
C SER A 142 16.77 -5.55 -9.34
N LYS A 143 15.55 -6.07 -9.46
CA LYS A 143 15.08 -7.16 -8.60
C LYS A 143 15.71 -8.49 -9.01
N PHE A 144 15.93 -9.37 -8.03
CA PHE A 144 16.45 -10.72 -8.25
C PHE A 144 17.74 -10.78 -9.08
N ASN A 145 18.65 -9.80 -8.91
CA ASN A 145 19.93 -9.72 -9.64
C ASN A 145 19.75 -9.75 -11.19
N GLY A 146 18.66 -9.18 -11.69
CA GLY A 146 18.40 -9.08 -13.14
C GLY A 146 17.83 -10.33 -13.79
N VAL A 147 17.58 -11.39 -13.07
CA VAL A 147 17.04 -12.67 -13.61
C VAL A 147 15.69 -12.48 -14.32
N LEU A 148 14.91 -11.46 -13.92
CA LEU A 148 13.63 -11.16 -14.54
C LEU A 148 13.74 -10.41 -15.88
N GLU A 149 14.91 -9.90 -16.26
CA GLU A 149 15.06 -9.05 -17.45
C GLU A 149 14.48 -9.64 -18.74
N PRO A 150 14.65 -10.95 -19.06
CA PRO A 150 14.06 -11.56 -20.25
C PRO A 150 12.54 -11.62 -20.25
N TYR A 151 11.92 -11.48 -19.08
CA TYR A 151 10.47 -11.58 -18.89
C TYR A 151 9.81 -10.22 -18.68
N ILE A 152 10.58 -9.12 -18.75
CA ILE A 152 10.01 -7.78 -18.66
C ILE A 152 9.31 -7.45 -19.97
N VAL A 153 8.01 -7.30 -19.92
CA VAL A 153 7.18 -6.82 -21.02
C VAL A 153 6.73 -5.39 -20.78
N SER A 154 6.33 -4.70 -21.85
CA SER A 154 5.84 -3.33 -21.75
C SER A 154 4.74 -3.04 -22.75
N ARG A 155 3.92 -2.05 -22.40
CA ARG A 155 2.89 -1.48 -23.27
C ARG A 155 2.84 0.02 -23.07
N ASP A 156 2.56 0.75 -24.13
CA ASP A 156 2.16 2.15 -23.99
C ASP A 156 0.73 2.19 -23.47
N ILE A 157 0.53 2.83 -22.35
CA ILE A 157 -0.78 2.97 -21.71
C ILE A 157 -1.13 4.44 -21.56
N GLN A 158 -2.39 4.77 -21.82
CA GLN A 158 -2.95 6.06 -21.48
C GLN A 158 -3.14 6.10 -19.96
N GLY A 159 -2.37 6.94 -19.30
CA GLY A 159 -2.52 7.17 -17.88
C GLY A 159 -3.77 7.98 -17.56
N ILE A 160 -4.17 7.96 -16.32
CA ILE A 160 -5.25 8.79 -15.80
C ILE A 160 -4.79 9.51 -14.53
N ARG A 161 -5.16 10.78 -14.38
CA ARG A 161 -4.89 11.51 -13.13
C ARG A 161 -5.81 11.03 -12.03
N LEU A 162 -5.29 11.00 -10.79
CA LEU A 162 -6.11 10.58 -9.64
C LEU A 162 -7.42 11.39 -9.49
N PRO A 163 -7.44 12.73 -9.59
CA PRO A 163 -8.69 13.49 -9.51
C PRO A 163 -9.70 13.14 -10.59
N ASP A 164 -9.23 12.87 -11.81
CA ASP A 164 -10.08 12.53 -12.95
C ASP A 164 -10.69 11.13 -12.78
N LEU A 165 -9.89 10.17 -12.29
CA LEU A 165 -10.37 8.84 -11.92
C LEU A 165 -11.46 8.94 -10.84
N LEU A 166 -11.19 9.65 -9.75
CA LEU A 166 -12.15 9.79 -8.65
C LEU A 166 -13.46 10.41 -9.11
N THR A 167 -13.37 11.40 -10.00
CA THR A 167 -14.57 12.05 -10.61
C THR A 167 -15.33 11.08 -11.50
N ARG A 168 -14.63 10.38 -12.39
CA ARG A 168 -15.21 9.39 -13.30
C ARG A 168 -15.94 8.28 -12.58
N GLU A 169 -15.36 7.81 -11.47
CA GLU A 169 -15.92 6.73 -10.67
C GLU A 169 -16.96 7.22 -9.64
N GLY A 170 -17.25 8.52 -9.58
CA GLY A 170 -18.22 9.10 -8.64
C GLY A 170 -17.79 8.95 -7.18
N ILE A 171 -16.49 9.08 -6.90
CA ILE A 171 -15.96 9.02 -5.54
C ILE A 171 -16.03 10.42 -4.92
N GLU A 172 -16.92 10.61 -3.98
CA GLU A 172 -17.15 11.91 -3.31
C GLU A 172 -16.36 12.04 -2.01
N HIS A 173 -16.04 10.93 -1.34
CA HIS A 173 -15.23 10.89 -0.12
C HIS A 173 -14.34 9.65 -0.11
N ILE A 174 -13.27 9.70 0.69
CA ILE A 174 -12.32 8.61 0.90
C ILE A 174 -12.07 8.48 2.40
N ASP A 175 -12.26 7.29 2.94
CA ASP A 175 -11.91 6.98 4.32
C ASP A 175 -10.50 6.42 4.44
N VAL A 176 -10.15 5.52 3.53
CA VAL A 176 -8.82 4.92 3.44
C VAL A 176 -8.31 5.08 2.01
N LEU A 177 -7.17 5.74 1.85
CA LEU A 177 -6.39 5.72 0.61
C LEU A 177 -5.18 4.84 0.82
N HIS A 178 -5.05 3.80 -0.01
CA HIS A 178 -3.87 2.95 -0.09
C HIS A 178 -3.20 3.12 -1.45
N ILE A 179 -1.90 3.38 -1.46
CA ILE A 179 -1.08 3.52 -2.67
C ILE A 179 0.12 2.60 -2.51
N ASP A 180 0.31 1.70 -3.47
CA ASP A 180 1.45 0.79 -3.54
C ASP A 180 1.78 0.59 -5.03
N THR A 181 2.70 1.41 -5.53
CA THR A 181 2.95 1.56 -6.97
C THR A 181 4.43 1.50 -7.33
N GLU A 182 5.21 0.81 -6.48
CA GLU A 182 6.61 0.49 -6.75
C GLU A 182 7.44 1.74 -7.12
N GLY A 183 7.28 2.80 -6.29
CA GLY A 183 8.05 4.03 -6.38
C GLY A 183 7.38 5.19 -7.12
N TYR A 184 6.11 5.07 -7.54
CA TYR A 184 5.34 6.17 -8.11
C TYR A 184 4.38 6.84 -7.11
N ASP A 185 4.39 6.39 -5.87
CA ASP A 185 3.46 6.71 -4.78
C ASP A 185 3.35 8.19 -4.49
N TRP A 186 4.49 8.90 -4.43
CA TRP A 186 4.47 10.35 -4.22
C TRP A 186 3.80 11.11 -5.36
N LYS A 187 4.06 10.71 -6.60
CA LYS A 187 3.48 11.37 -7.78
C LYS A 187 1.97 11.22 -7.81
N ILE A 188 1.45 10.11 -7.30
CA ILE A 188 0.01 9.88 -7.15
C ILE A 188 -0.54 10.65 -5.96
N LEU A 189 0.10 10.52 -4.79
CA LEU A 189 -0.33 11.17 -3.56
C LEU A 189 -0.39 12.69 -3.68
N SER A 190 0.57 13.30 -4.38
CA SER A 190 0.63 14.75 -4.60
C SER A 190 -0.54 15.31 -5.42
N GLN A 191 -1.27 14.46 -6.16
CA GLN A 191 -2.45 14.84 -6.91
C GLN A 191 -3.73 14.91 -6.04
N LEU A 192 -3.67 14.40 -4.80
CA LEU A 192 -4.84 14.37 -3.92
C LEU A 192 -5.13 15.76 -3.35
N ASP A 193 -6.34 16.26 -3.60
CA ASP A 193 -6.82 17.46 -2.90
C ASP A 193 -7.26 17.11 -1.47
N LEU A 194 -6.37 17.35 -0.50
CA LEU A 194 -6.63 17.12 0.93
C LEU A 194 -7.72 18.04 1.52
N ARG A 195 -8.14 19.11 0.83
CA ARG A 195 -9.26 19.95 1.27
C ARG A 195 -10.59 19.29 0.93
N LYS A 196 -10.65 18.61 -0.22
CA LYS A 196 -11.84 17.93 -0.71
C LYS A 196 -12.01 16.55 -0.06
N PHE A 197 -11.01 15.69 -0.12
CA PHE A 197 -11.16 14.28 0.27
C PHE A 197 -10.79 13.99 1.72
N ASN A 198 -9.71 14.56 2.23
CA ASN A 198 -9.25 14.49 3.62
C ASN A 198 -9.41 13.09 4.28
N PRO A 199 -8.80 12.02 3.72
CA PRO A 199 -8.97 10.65 4.20
C PRO A 199 -8.70 10.52 5.71
N THR A 200 -9.34 9.55 6.34
CA THR A 200 -9.04 9.19 7.75
C THR A 200 -7.64 8.58 7.85
N ILE A 201 -7.30 7.72 6.88
CA ILE A 201 -5.98 7.09 6.77
C ILE A 201 -5.50 7.18 5.33
N ILE A 202 -4.21 7.51 5.18
CA ILE A 202 -3.45 7.33 3.94
C ILE A 202 -2.32 6.35 4.27
N LEU A 203 -2.24 5.25 3.52
CA LEU A 203 -1.17 4.26 3.59
C LEU A 203 -0.45 4.27 2.24
N TYR A 204 0.87 4.45 2.24
CA TYR A 204 1.64 4.45 0.99
C TYR A 204 3.04 3.88 1.19
N GLU A 205 3.56 3.22 0.15
CA GLU A 205 4.91 2.68 0.17
C GLU A 205 5.95 3.81 0.05
N HIS A 206 6.99 3.74 0.89
CA HIS A 206 8.03 4.78 0.90
C HIS A 206 9.44 4.28 0.59
N ILE A 207 9.66 2.98 0.59
CA ILE A 207 11.03 2.44 0.47
C ILE A 207 11.61 2.63 -0.93
N HIS A 208 10.76 2.70 -1.95
CA HIS A 208 11.16 2.89 -3.33
C HIS A 208 11.16 4.37 -3.77
N LEU A 209 10.74 5.28 -2.89
CA LEU A 209 10.78 6.72 -3.18
C LEU A 209 12.20 7.28 -3.09
N PRO A 210 12.62 8.13 -4.04
CA PRO A 210 13.77 9.00 -3.87
C PRO A 210 13.65 9.83 -2.60
N ILE A 211 14.80 10.16 -1.97
CA ILE A 211 14.80 10.86 -0.68
C ILE A 211 14.03 12.20 -0.74
N GLN A 212 14.13 12.91 -1.86
CA GLN A 212 13.43 14.19 -2.09
C GLN A 212 11.90 13.99 -2.13
N GLU A 213 11.44 12.94 -2.82
CA GLU A 213 10.01 12.61 -2.91
C GLU A 213 9.45 12.14 -1.57
N LYS A 214 10.23 11.35 -0.81
CA LYS A 214 9.87 10.95 0.55
C LYS A 214 9.74 12.16 1.48
N GLN A 215 10.69 13.11 1.42
CA GLN A 215 10.61 14.34 2.21
C GLN A 215 9.41 15.20 1.80
N ALA A 216 9.15 15.31 0.50
CA ALA A 216 8.01 16.05 -0.04
C ALA A 216 6.67 15.44 0.43
N SER A 217 6.54 14.11 0.44
CA SER A 217 5.33 13.43 0.91
C SER A 217 5.06 13.67 2.40
N ILE A 218 6.11 13.62 3.22
CA ILE A 218 6.02 13.94 4.66
C ILE A 218 5.59 15.41 4.85
N GLN A 219 6.24 16.33 4.15
CA GLN A 219 5.91 17.76 4.21
C GLN A 219 4.47 18.05 3.79
N PHE A 220 3.98 17.39 2.73
CA PHE A 220 2.62 17.51 2.23
C PHE A 220 1.56 17.08 3.26
N LEU A 221 1.85 16.03 4.03
CA LEU A 221 0.88 15.44 4.95
C LEU A 221 0.96 15.99 6.38
N LYS A 222 2.13 16.43 6.84
CA LYS A 222 2.40 16.71 8.27
C LYS A 222 1.47 17.73 8.94
N GLU A 223 0.92 18.66 8.20
CA GLU A 223 -0.01 19.67 8.77
C GLU A 223 -1.33 19.05 9.23
N ARG A 224 -1.83 18.07 8.48
CA ARG A 224 -3.15 17.44 8.68
C ARG A 224 -3.08 16.06 9.31
N TYR A 225 -1.95 15.38 9.18
CA TYR A 225 -1.77 13.97 9.56
C TYR A 225 -0.65 13.77 10.58
N LEU A 226 -0.80 12.75 11.40
CA LEU A 226 0.27 12.12 12.17
C LEU A 226 0.84 10.99 11.33
N LEU A 227 2.16 10.94 11.20
CA LEU A 227 2.85 10.03 10.28
C LEU A 227 3.62 8.96 11.06
N TYR A 228 3.47 7.70 10.66
CA TYR A 228 4.07 6.54 11.32
C TYR A 228 4.73 5.62 10.29
N TYR A 229 5.96 5.20 10.56
CA TYR A 229 6.64 4.17 9.77
C TYR A 229 6.13 2.78 10.17
N LEU A 230 5.56 2.05 9.23
CA LEU A 230 5.09 0.67 9.38
C LEU A 230 5.85 -0.27 8.42
N GLY A 231 7.15 -0.44 8.65
CA GLY A 231 7.99 -1.25 7.76
C GLY A 231 8.28 -0.54 6.45
N GLN A 232 7.72 -1.03 5.36
CA GLN A 232 7.89 -0.47 4.01
C GLN A 232 6.96 0.72 3.75
N ASP A 233 5.94 0.89 4.60
CA ASP A 233 4.89 1.90 4.42
C ASP A 233 5.04 3.07 5.37
N ILE A 234 4.48 4.20 4.98
CA ILE A 234 4.10 5.28 5.88
C ILE A 234 2.57 5.27 6.01
N MET A 235 2.10 5.18 7.25
CA MET A 235 0.71 5.37 7.60
C MET A 235 0.49 6.79 8.12
N ALA A 236 -0.30 7.56 7.41
CA ALA A 236 -0.72 8.90 7.79
C ALA A 236 -2.14 8.83 8.38
N ILE A 237 -2.28 9.21 9.65
CA ILE A 237 -3.56 9.24 10.38
C ILE A 237 -4.01 10.68 10.51
N ASN A 238 -5.21 10.99 10.04
CA ASN A 238 -5.80 12.32 10.17
C ASN A 238 -5.83 12.76 11.64
N LYS A 239 -5.32 13.94 11.95
CA LYS A 239 -5.27 14.46 13.33
C LYS A 239 -6.66 14.55 13.98
N ARG A 240 -7.73 14.72 13.19
CA ARG A 240 -9.12 14.73 13.69
C ARG A 240 -9.62 13.34 14.11
N ALA A 241 -9.03 12.28 13.56
CA ALA A 241 -9.33 10.88 13.90
C ALA A 241 -8.46 10.36 15.05
N TYR A 242 -7.54 11.19 15.57
CA TYR A 242 -6.63 10.81 16.65
C TYR A 242 -7.40 10.49 17.92
N LYS A 243 -7.13 9.33 18.50
CA LYS A 243 -7.60 8.91 19.82
C LYS A 243 -6.40 8.61 20.69
N ALA A 244 -6.55 8.84 22.01
CA ALA A 244 -5.47 8.59 22.99
C ALA A 244 -4.92 7.15 22.97
N GLU A 245 -5.74 6.20 22.54
CA GLU A 245 -5.38 4.78 22.36
C GLU A 245 -4.24 4.58 21.34
N LEU A 246 -3.99 5.55 20.43
CA LEU A 246 -2.91 5.54 19.45
C LEU A 246 -1.52 5.90 20.03
N LEU A 247 -1.43 6.18 21.32
CA LEU A 247 -0.15 6.44 22.01
C LEU A 247 0.87 5.29 21.82
N THR A 248 0.39 4.06 21.61
CA THR A 248 1.27 2.92 21.33
C THR A 248 2.02 3.03 20.00
N LEU A 249 1.54 3.87 19.08
CA LEU A 249 2.23 4.18 17.81
C LEU A 249 3.30 5.27 17.96
N TYR A 250 3.35 5.96 19.08
CA TYR A 250 4.27 7.10 19.28
C TYR A 250 5.74 6.77 18.95
N THR A 251 6.18 5.55 19.28
CA THR A 251 7.56 5.10 19.00
C THR A 251 7.87 4.88 17.51
N LEU A 252 6.83 4.82 16.66
CA LEU A 252 6.93 4.63 15.22
C LEU A 252 6.74 5.94 14.44
N ARG A 253 6.48 7.04 15.17
CA ARG A 253 6.23 8.35 14.56
C ARG A 253 7.45 8.80 13.75
N CYS A 254 7.19 9.27 12.52
CA CYS A 254 8.20 9.95 11.73
C CYS A 254 8.66 11.20 12.49
N LYS A 255 9.94 11.27 12.80
CA LYS A 255 10.54 12.49 13.35
C LYS A 255 10.71 13.48 12.20
N GLU A 256 10.40 14.73 12.47
CA GLU A 256 10.60 15.87 11.57
C GLU A 256 12.07 16.07 11.23
#